data_25a94b54b1e583e8ce1f2765816d52ee
#
_entry.id   25a94b54b1e583e8ce1f2765816d52ee
#
_cell.length_a   1.000
_cell.length_b   1.000
_cell.length_c   1.000
_cell.angle_alpha   90.00
_cell.angle_beta   90.00
_cell.angle_gamma   90.00
#
_symmetry.space_group_name_H-M   'P 1'
#
loop_
_entity.id
_entity.type
_entity.pdbx_description
1 polymer ?
#
loop_
_entity_poly.entity_id
_entity_poly.type
_entity_poly.pdbx_seq_one_letter_code
_entity_poly.pdbx_strand_id
1 'polypeptide(L)'
;MTEQQDIKRAVVASRLREARKMAGLSQGQVAKLLEFHRPTISEIEAGNRRVSAEELSRFADIYDVTTSWLLAETAEQLETDDPRLQLAARELSKLKPDDLDRLLRLLASMRSSDAAGDPKE
;
A
#
# COMPACT_ATOMS: atom_id res chain seq x y z
N MET A 1 15.96 12.13 17.10
CA MET A 1 14.67 11.88 16.50
C MET A 1 13.56 12.09 17.47
N THR A 2 12.48 12.65 16.98
CA THR A 2 11.33 12.90 17.83
C THR A 2 10.41 11.70 17.85
N GLU A 3 9.58 11.67 18.86
CA GLU A 3 8.56 10.63 19.00
C GLU A 3 7.62 10.63 17.80
N GLN A 4 7.29 11.81 17.28
CA GLN A 4 6.42 11.93 16.11
C GLN A 4 7.07 11.34 14.87
N GLN A 5 8.37 11.52 14.72
CA GLN A 5 9.08 10.95 13.58
C GLN A 5 9.08 9.43 13.64
N ASP A 6 9.20 8.87 14.83
CA ASP A 6 9.16 7.43 15.01
C ASP A 6 7.78 6.88 14.70
N ILE A 7 6.74 7.57 15.14
CA ILE A 7 5.37 7.18 14.85
C ILE A 7 5.11 7.24 13.35
N LYS A 8 5.57 8.30 12.71
CA LYS A 8 5.39 8.46 11.27
C LYS A 8 6.08 7.35 10.50
N ARG A 9 7.31 7.01 10.93
CA ARG A 9 8.04 5.93 10.29
C ARG A 9 7.31 4.60 10.44
N ALA A 10 6.74 4.37 11.60
CA ALA A 10 5.98 3.15 11.85
C ALA A 10 4.76 3.05 10.95
N VAL A 11 4.08 4.19 10.72
CA VAL A 11 2.93 4.21 9.83
C VAL A 11 3.33 3.89 8.41
N VAL A 12 4.40 4.51 7.93
CA VAL A 12 4.90 4.25 6.58
C VAL A 12 5.26 2.78 6.44
N ALA A 13 5.96 2.24 7.43
CA ALA A 13 6.37 0.83 7.41
C ALA A 13 5.15 -0.09 7.31
N SER A 14 4.13 0.21 8.09
CA SER A 14 2.90 -0.58 8.10
C SER A 14 2.21 -0.52 6.73
N ARG A 15 2.13 0.66 6.15
CA ARG A 15 1.48 0.83 4.85
C ARG A 15 2.26 0.18 3.73
N LEU A 16 3.59 0.23 3.78
CA LEU A 16 4.41 -0.46 2.80
C LEU A 16 4.18 -1.96 2.86
N ARG A 17 4.09 -2.49 4.07
CA ARG A 17 3.82 -3.91 4.24
C ARG A 17 2.46 -4.29 3.70
N GLU A 18 1.44 -3.50 4.01
CA GLU A 18 0.09 -3.77 3.51
C GLU A 18 0.04 -3.70 2.00
N ALA A 19 0.65 -2.68 1.42
CA ALA A 19 0.67 -2.53 -0.03
C ALA A 19 1.37 -3.70 -0.70
N ARG A 20 2.47 -4.18 -0.09
CA ARG A 20 3.19 -5.34 -0.62
C ARG A 20 2.30 -6.58 -0.63
N LYS A 21 1.62 -6.81 0.49
CA LYS A 21 0.74 -7.97 0.59
C LYS A 21 -0.41 -7.88 -0.41
N MET A 22 -0.97 -6.68 -0.55
CA MET A 22 -2.06 -6.47 -1.50
C MET A 22 -1.59 -6.71 -2.94
N ALA A 23 -0.33 -6.38 -3.22
CA ALA A 23 0.23 -6.61 -4.54
C ALA A 23 0.61 -8.07 -4.76
N GLY A 24 0.55 -8.89 -3.71
CA GLY A 24 0.87 -10.30 -3.83
C GLY A 24 2.35 -10.60 -3.94
N LEU A 25 3.19 -9.70 -3.43
CA LEU A 25 4.63 -9.83 -3.55
C LEU A 25 5.27 -10.21 -2.21
N SER A 26 6.33 -11.01 -2.27
CA SER A 26 7.13 -11.31 -1.10
C SER A 26 8.19 -10.22 -0.91
N GLN A 27 8.77 -10.18 0.28
CA GLN A 27 9.87 -9.26 0.54
C GLN A 27 11.04 -9.51 -0.42
N GLY A 28 11.31 -10.78 -0.70
CA GLY A 28 12.39 -11.12 -1.62
C GLY A 28 12.13 -10.65 -3.04
N GLN A 29 10.88 -10.77 -3.49
CA GLN A 29 10.52 -10.29 -4.82
C GLN A 29 10.67 -8.77 -4.93
N VAL A 30 10.24 -8.06 -3.90
CA VAL A 30 10.35 -6.60 -3.89
C VAL A 30 11.81 -6.17 -3.86
N ALA A 31 12.62 -6.84 -3.05
CA ALA A 31 14.03 -6.54 -2.98
C ALA A 31 14.68 -6.68 -4.35
N LYS A 32 14.31 -7.73 -5.07
CA LYS A 32 14.84 -7.98 -6.40
C LYS A 32 14.42 -6.88 -7.37
N LEU A 33 13.14 -6.51 -7.33
CA LEU A 33 12.60 -5.48 -8.22
C LEU A 33 13.26 -4.13 -8.00
N LEU A 34 13.57 -3.80 -6.75
CA LEU A 34 14.14 -2.51 -6.40
C LEU A 34 15.65 -2.56 -6.27
N GLU A 35 16.24 -3.74 -6.49
CA GLU A 35 17.68 -3.94 -6.37
C GLU A 35 18.20 -3.62 -4.97
N PHE A 36 17.43 -4.03 -3.97
CA PHE A 36 17.80 -3.97 -2.58
C PHE A 36 18.15 -5.37 -2.09
N HIS A 37 18.90 -5.43 -1.01
CA HIS A 37 19.03 -6.69 -0.29
C HIS A 37 17.74 -6.96 0.46
N ARG A 38 17.38 -8.24 0.54
CA ARG A 38 16.14 -8.60 1.22
C ARG A 38 16.07 -8.08 2.66
N PRO A 39 17.15 -8.14 3.45
CA PRO A 39 17.09 -7.57 4.80
C PRO A 39 16.71 -6.10 4.83
N THR A 40 17.04 -5.34 3.78
CA THR A 40 16.67 -3.94 3.69
C THR A 40 15.15 -3.78 3.69
N ILE A 41 14.45 -4.60 2.92
CA ILE A 41 12.98 -4.54 2.88
C ILE A 41 12.40 -4.89 4.24
N SER A 42 12.95 -5.94 4.86
CA SER A 42 12.51 -6.36 6.17
C SER A 42 12.68 -5.25 7.21
N GLU A 43 13.81 -4.56 7.17
CA GLU A 43 14.09 -3.46 8.10
C GLU A 43 13.16 -2.28 7.86
N ILE A 44 12.87 -1.99 6.61
CA ILE A 44 11.95 -0.90 6.28
C ILE A 44 10.57 -1.23 6.82
N GLU A 45 10.09 -2.44 6.59
CA GLU A 45 8.74 -2.82 7.02
C GLU A 45 8.64 -2.99 8.54
N ALA A 46 9.77 -3.18 9.20
CA ALA A 46 9.80 -3.23 10.66
C ALA A 46 9.89 -1.83 11.29
N GLY A 47 10.05 -0.80 10.46
CA GLY A 47 10.15 0.56 10.96
C GLY A 47 11.53 0.91 11.48
N ASN A 48 12.52 0.09 11.19
CA ASN A 48 13.89 0.27 11.69
C ASN A 48 14.78 1.06 10.74
N ARG A 49 14.32 1.31 9.53
CA ARG A 49 15.09 2.02 8.53
C ARG A 49 14.21 3.04 7.83
N ARG A 50 14.74 4.22 7.63
CA ARG A 50 14.04 5.27 6.92
C ARG A 50 13.96 4.96 5.43
N VAL A 51 12.94 5.48 4.80
CA VAL A 51 12.74 5.39 3.36
C VAL A 51 12.90 6.79 2.79
N SER A 52 13.77 6.93 1.80
CA SER A 52 13.94 8.21 1.13
C SER A 52 12.73 8.50 0.24
N ALA A 53 12.59 9.76 -0.16
CA ALA A 53 11.50 10.15 -1.04
C ALA A 53 11.57 9.39 -2.38
N GLU A 54 12.79 9.22 -2.88
CA GLU A 54 12.99 8.52 -4.13
C GLU A 54 12.61 7.04 -4.00
N GLU A 55 13.02 6.42 -2.90
CA GLU A 55 12.67 5.03 -2.64
C GLU A 55 11.17 4.87 -2.49
N LEU A 56 10.55 5.82 -1.79
CA LEU A 56 9.10 5.78 -1.59
C LEU A 56 8.36 5.83 -2.92
N SER A 57 8.85 6.68 -3.83
CA SER A 57 8.25 6.78 -5.15
C SER A 57 8.34 5.46 -5.91
N ARG A 58 9.46 4.76 -5.78
CA ARG A 58 9.65 3.47 -6.43
C ARG A 58 8.72 2.41 -5.84
N PHE A 59 8.56 2.41 -4.51
CA PHE A 59 7.61 1.51 -3.86
C PHE A 59 6.19 1.79 -4.36
N ALA A 60 5.83 3.07 -4.44
CA ALA A 60 4.50 3.45 -4.88
C ALA A 60 4.21 2.91 -6.28
N ASP A 61 5.21 2.98 -7.16
CA ASP A 61 5.06 2.51 -8.53
C ASP A 61 4.81 1.00 -8.59
N ILE A 62 5.62 0.21 -7.86
CA ILE A 62 5.46 -1.24 -7.95
C ILE A 62 4.23 -1.74 -7.22
N TYR A 63 3.78 -1.02 -6.20
CA TYR A 63 2.58 -1.41 -5.45
C TYR A 63 1.32 -0.77 -6.01
N ASP A 64 1.48 0.15 -6.97
CA ASP A 64 0.35 0.83 -7.61
C ASP A 64 -0.50 1.57 -6.58
N VAL A 65 0.17 2.32 -5.73
CA VAL A 65 -0.47 3.19 -4.75
C VAL A 65 0.19 4.56 -4.85
N THR A 66 -0.40 5.56 -4.21
CA THR A 66 0.19 6.89 -4.21
C THR A 66 1.17 7.03 -3.06
N THR A 67 2.15 7.91 -3.24
CA THR A 67 3.07 8.22 -2.15
C THR A 67 2.32 8.88 -0.99
N SER A 68 1.30 9.66 -1.30
CA SER A 68 0.48 10.28 -0.25
C SER A 68 -0.17 9.24 0.64
N TRP A 69 -0.67 8.16 0.04
CA TRP A 69 -1.26 7.10 0.84
C TRP A 69 -0.20 6.41 1.71
N LEU A 70 0.97 6.16 1.16
CA LEU A 70 2.05 5.53 1.91
C LEU A 70 2.47 6.40 3.09
N LEU A 71 2.47 7.72 2.90
CA LEU A 71 2.85 8.66 3.94
C LEU A 71 1.70 8.97 4.91
N ALA A 72 0.52 8.45 4.62
CA ALA A 72 -0.68 8.73 5.41
C ALA A 72 -0.98 10.22 5.49
N GLU A 73 -0.64 10.94 4.42
CA GLU A 73 -0.89 12.39 4.36
C GLU A 73 -2.32 12.70 3.96
N THR A 74 -2.93 11.81 3.20
CA THR A 74 -4.32 12.00 2.85
C THR A 74 -5.17 11.79 4.08
N ALA A 75 -6.17 12.63 4.19
CA ALA A 75 -7.13 12.47 5.27
C ALA A 75 -7.78 11.11 5.17
N GLU A 76 -8.20 10.62 6.30
CA GLU A 76 -8.93 9.36 6.36
C GLU A 76 -10.24 9.45 5.62
N GLN A 77 -10.62 10.64 5.23
CA GLN A 77 -11.88 10.87 4.52
C GLN A 77 -11.72 10.57 3.05
N LEU A 78 -12.68 9.88 2.52
CA LEU A 78 -12.75 9.66 1.09
C LEU A 78 -13.38 10.89 0.47
N GLU A 79 -12.56 11.67 -0.20
CA GLU A 79 -13.05 12.91 -0.81
C GLU A 79 -13.52 12.65 -2.22
N THR A 80 -14.79 12.38 -2.34
CA THR A 80 -15.38 12.13 -3.63
C THR A 80 -16.83 12.57 -3.57
N ASP A 81 -17.31 13.04 -4.70
CA ASP A 81 -18.71 13.41 -4.84
C ASP A 81 -19.57 12.26 -5.31
N ASP A 82 -18.96 11.13 -5.61
CA ASP A 82 -19.69 9.96 -6.11
C ASP A 82 -20.38 9.26 -4.95
N PRO A 83 -21.74 9.29 -4.91
CA PRO A 83 -22.45 8.63 -3.81
C PRO A 83 -22.17 7.14 -3.68
N ARG A 84 -21.85 6.50 -4.80
CA ARG A 84 -21.56 5.06 -4.78
C ARG A 84 -20.29 4.78 -3.99
N LEU A 85 -19.27 5.61 -4.17
CA LEU A 85 -18.02 5.44 -3.45
C LEU A 85 -18.20 5.76 -1.97
N GLN A 86 -19.01 6.76 -1.65
CA GLN A 86 -19.29 7.09 -0.26
C GLN A 86 -20.02 5.96 0.43
N LEU A 87 -20.98 5.37 -0.27
CA LEU A 87 -21.72 4.23 0.28
C LEU A 87 -20.80 3.02 0.46
N ALA A 88 -19.96 2.79 -0.53
CA ALA A 88 -19.01 1.67 -0.45
C ALA A 88 -18.09 1.81 0.75
N ALA A 89 -17.58 3.02 0.98
CA ALA A 89 -16.70 3.26 2.12
C ALA A 89 -17.42 2.97 3.44
N ARG A 90 -18.68 3.37 3.51
CA ARG A 90 -19.49 3.13 4.71
C ARG A 90 -19.69 1.64 4.94
N GLU A 91 -20.01 0.90 3.88
CA GLU A 91 -20.25 -0.53 4.01
C GLU A 91 -18.95 -1.28 4.34
N LEU A 92 -17.85 -0.85 3.76
CA LEU A 92 -16.57 -1.47 4.03
C LEU A 92 -16.17 -1.33 5.49
N SER A 93 -16.52 -0.21 6.11
CA SER A 93 -16.16 0.02 7.50
C SER A 93 -16.90 -0.92 8.46
N LYS A 94 -17.95 -1.57 7.98
CA LYS A 94 -18.73 -2.50 8.81
C LYS A 94 -18.20 -3.94 8.73
N LEU A 95 -17.29 -4.20 7.81
CA LEU A 95 -16.79 -5.56 7.62
C LEU A 95 -15.82 -5.95 8.74
N LYS A 96 -15.78 -7.24 9.02
CA LYS A 96 -14.75 -7.78 9.88
C LYS A 96 -13.40 -7.65 9.20
N PRO A 97 -12.31 -7.52 9.99
CA PRO A 97 -10.99 -7.36 9.38
C PRO A 97 -10.63 -8.43 8.36
N ASP A 98 -10.96 -9.69 8.63
CA ASP A 98 -10.64 -10.77 7.70
C ASP A 98 -11.39 -10.63 6.39
N ASP A 99 -12.66 -10.25 6.47
CA ASP A 99 -13.46 -10.07 5.28
C ASP A 99 -12.99 -8.88 4.47
N LEU A 100 -12.60 -7.82 5.16
CA LEU A 100 -12.06 -6.64 4.50
C LEU A 100 -10.77 -7.00 3.76
N ASP A 101 -9.91 -7.77 4.38
CA ASP A 101 -8.68 -8.22 3.74
C ASP A 101 -8.97 -9.00 2.47
N ARG A 102 -9.94 -9.90 2.53
CA ARG A 102 -10.32 -10.70 1.36
C ARG A 102 -10.82 -9.82 0.23
N LEU A 103 -11.65 -8.85 0.58
CA LEU A 103 -12.21 -7.95 -0.42
C LEU A 103 -11.12 -7.11 -1.06
N LEU A 104 -10.21 -6.60 -0.25
CA LEU A 104 -9.11 -5.79 -0.77
C LEU A 104 -8.23 -6.59 -1.72
N ARG A 105 -7.97 -7.86 -1.38
CA ARG A 105 -7.19 -8.73 -2.28
C ARG A 105 -7.91 -8.96 -3.59
N LEU A 106 -9.22 -9.14 -3.52
CA LEU A 106 -10.02 -9.30 -4.72
C LEU A 106 -9.94 -8.06 -5.60
N LEU A 107 -10.06 -6.89 -4.99
CA LEU A 107 -9.97 -5.64 -5.74
C LEU A 107 -8.61 -5.47 -6.38
N ALA A 108 -7.55 -5.82 -5.66
CA ALA A 108 -6.21 -5.76 -6.20
C ALA A 108 -6.04 -6.71 -7.39
N SER A 109 -6.65 -7.88 -7.30
CA SER A 109 -6.61 -8.86 -8.37
C SER A 109 -7.31 -8.34 -9.61
N MET A 110 -8.44 -7.70 -9.43
CA MET A 110 -9.16 -7.10 -10.54
C MET A 110 -8.35 -6.01 -11.22
N ARG A 111 -7.70 -5.19 -10.43
CA ARG A 111 -6.86 -4.12 -10.94
C ARG A 111 -5.69 -4.68 -11.74
N SER A 112 -5.04 -5.71 -11.22
CA SER A 112 -3.93 -6.36 -11.91
C SER A 112 -4.36 -7.00 -13.21
N SER A 113 -5.54 -7.61 -13.20
CA SER A 113 -6.09 -8.24 -14.38
C SER A 113 -6.32 -7.20 -15.48
N ASP A 114 -6.88 -6.06 -15.12
CA ASP A 114 -7.09 -4.97 -16.07
C ASP A 114 -5.76 -4.46 -16.61
N ALA A 115 -4.79 -4.31 -15.73
CA ALA A 115 -3.48 -3.82 -16.13
C ALA A 115 -2.78 -4.79 -17.07
N ALA A 116 -2.95 -6.07 -16.86
CA ALA A 116 -2.37 -7.08 -17.70
C ALA A 116 -3.13 -7.18 -19.03
N GLY A 117 -4.27 -6.69 -19.05
CA GLY A 117 -5.01 -6.59 -19.96
C GLY A 117 -5.29 -6.77 -21.10
N ASP A 118 -5.69 -6.40 -21.23
CA ASP A 118 -6.34 -6.46 -21.99
C ASP A 118 -6.33 -6.02 -23.21
N PRO A 119 -6.22 -6.39 -23.90
CA PRO A 119 -6.08 -5.86 -25.08
C PRO A 119 -7.15 -5.98 -25.96
N LYS A 120 -7.68 -5.96 -25.92
CA LYS A 120 -8.32 -5.87 -26.69
C LYS A 120 -8.76 -5.41 -27.35
N GLU A 121 -8.76 -5.46 -27.69
CA GLU A 121 -8.96 -4.98 -28.25
C GLU A 121 -8.89 -4.83 -28.74
#